data_68858ce1798dfa51d7e5d6efda5f2b28
#
_entry.id   68858ce1798dfa51d7e5d6efda5f2b28
#
_cell.length_a   1.000
_cell.length_b   1.000
_cell.length_c   1.000
_cell.angle_alpha   90.00
_cell.angle_beta   90.00
_cell.angle_gamma   90.00
#
_symmetry.space_group_name_H-M   'P 1'
#
loop_
_entity.id
_entity.type
_entity.pdbx_description
1 polymer ?
#
loop_
_entity_poly.entity_id
_entity_poly.type
_entity_poly.pdbx_seq_one_letter_code
_entity_poly.pdbx_strand_id
1 'polypeptide(L)'
;MDFTLSKQQQMVQKMYREFAENEVKPLAKKVDAEEYFPKETVEKMGKLGMMGIYFPTSVGGAGGDVLSYVMAVEELSKVCGTTGVIVSAHTSLCAAPIYENGTPEQKAKYLPKLCSGEWLGAFGLTEPLSLIHISEPTRPISIS
;
A
#
# COMPACT_ATOMS: atom_id res chain seq x y z
N MET A 1 -19.40 -4.28 23.28
CA MET A 1 -18.26 -4.12 22.39
C MET A 1 -17.97 -2.63 22.33
N ASP A 2 -16.74 -2.19 22.61
CA ASP A 2 -16.36 -0.77 22.58
C ASP A 2 -15.62 -0.50 21.26
N PHE A 3 -16.12 0.43 20.45
CA PHE A 3 -15.52 0.84 19.19
C PHE A 3 -14.82 2.21 19.30
N THR A 4 -14.58 2.68 20.51
CA THR A 4 -13.93 3.97 20.75
C THR A 4 -12.45 3.88 20.39
N LEU A 5 -12.01 4.76 19.49
CA LEU A 5 -10.59 4.86 19.14
C LEU A 5 -9.76 5.36 20.32
N SER A 6 -8.59 4.79 20.54
CA SER A 6 -7.60 5.30 21.47
C SER A 6 -7.13 6.71 21.05
N LYS A 7 -6.56 7.46 21.99
CA LYS A 7 -5.99 8.80 21.68
C LYS A 7 -4.95 8.72 20.57
N GLN A 8 -4.11 7.69 20.56
CA GLN A 8 -3.11 7.48 19.53
C GLN A 8 -3.75 7.24 18.16
N GLN A 9 -4.76 6.38 18.08
CA GLN A 9 -5.51 6.10 16.85
C GLN A 9 -6.22 7.35 16.32
N GLN A 10 -6.81 8.15 17.20
CA GLN A 10 -7.43 9.43 16.80
C GLN A 10 -6.39 10.42 16.22
N MET A 11 -5.18 10.49 16.82
CA MET A 11 -4.11 11.34 16.29
C MET A 11 -3.64 10.88 14.91
N VAL A 12 -3.45 9.57 14.73
CA VAL A 12 -3.02 8.98 13.47
C VAL A 12 -4.10 9.19 12.39
N GLN A 13 -5.36 8.95 12.71
CA GLN A 13 -6.48 9.22 11.80
C GLN A 13 -6.52 10.69 11.36
N LYS A 14 -6.34 11.61 12.31
CA LYS A 14 -6.30 13.03 12.01
C LYS A 14 -5.16 13.36 11.04
N MET A 15 -3.98 12.81 11.26
CA MET A 15 -2.81 12.98 10.37
C MET A 15 -3.12 12.50 8.95
N TYR A 16 -3.73 11.32 8.79
CA TYR A 16 -4.10 10.80 7.47
C TYR A 16 -5.14 11.68 6.77
N ARG A 17 -6.12 12.17 7.52
CA ARG A 17 -7.13 13.11 7.00
C ARG A 17 -6.51 14.41 6.54
N GLU A 18 -5.65 15.01 7.35
CA GLU A 18 -4.94 16.24 6.98
C GLU A 18 -4.07 16.04 5.75
N PHE A 19 -3.38 14.93 5.64
CA PHE A 19 -2.62 14.58 4.45
C PHE A 19 -3.53 14.43 3.23
N ALA A 20 -4.63 13.71 3.35
CA ALA A 20 -5.60 13.50 2.27
C ALA A 20 -6.18 14.84 1.76
N GLU A 21 -6.58 15.73 2.66
CA GLU A 21 -7.15 17.03 2.28
C GLU A 21 -6.11 17.97 1.66
N ASN A 22 -4.89 18.01 2.17
CA ASN A 22 -3.88 18.97 1.76
C ASN A 22 -3.05 18.51 0.56
N GLU A 23 -2.73 17.22 0.46
CA GLU A 23 -1.80 16.69 -0.53
C GLU A 23 -2.47 15.86 -1.64
N VAL A 24 -3.58 15.20 -1.32
CA VAL A 24 -4.27 14.32 -2.28
C VAL A 24 -5.41 15.04 -2.98
N LYS A 25 -6.25 15.74 -2.23
CA LYS A 25 -7.45 16.41 -2.74
C LYS A 25 -7.18 17.39 -3.90
N PRO A 26 -6.14 18.23 -3.87
CA PRO A 26 -5.85 19.13 -4.97
C PRO A 26 -5.55 18.42 -6.30
N LEU A 27 -5.05 17.19 -6.24
CA LEU A 27 -4.68 16.40 -7.41
C LEU A 27 -5.76 15.39 -7.83
N ALA A 28 -6.76 15.11 -6.99
CA ALA A 28 -7.73 14.04 -7.19
C ALA A 28 -8.43 14.12 -8.55
N LYS A 29 -8.89 15.32 -8.94
CA LYS A 29 -9.56 15.53 -10.24
C LYS A 29 -8.63 15.28 -11.43
N LYS A 30 -7.36 15.67 -11.33
CA LYS A 30 -6.35 15.44 -12.35
C LYS A 30 -6.02 13.96 -12.48
N VAL A 31 -5.82 13.30 -11.35
CA VAL A 31 -5.54 11.85 -11.27
C VAL A 31 -6.62 11.05 -11.98
N ASP A 32 -7.90 11.40 -11.76
CA ASP A 32 -9.04 10.71 -12.36
C ASP A 32 -9.18 11.04 -13.86
N ALA A 33 -9.17 12.32 -14.22
CA ALA A 33 -9.45 12.74 -15.59
C ALA A 33 -8.33 12.43 -16.60
N GLU A 34 -7.08 12.44 -16.15
CA GLU A 34 -5.90 12.25 -17.01
C GLU A 34 -5.26 10.86 -16.85
N GLU A 35 -5.88 9.96 -16.05
CA GLU A 35 -5.31 8.65 -15.68
C GLU A 35 -3.87 8.79 -15.15
N TYR A 36 -3.64 9.89 -14.41
CA TYR A 36 -2.32 10.29 -13.96
C TYR A 36 -1.90 9.53 -12.70
N PHE A 37 -0.71 8.93 -12.72
CA PHE A 37 -0.15 8.31 -11.52
C PHE A 37 0.48 9.37 -10.60
N PRO A 38 -0.03 9.57 -9.35
CA PRO A 38 0.39 10.66 -8.47
C PRO A 38 1.73 10.37 -7.75
N LYS A 39 2.82 10.31 -8.52
CA LYS A 39 4.15 9.93 -8.03
C LYS A 39 4.61 10.78 -6.84
N GLU A 40 4.43 12.09 -6.93
CA GLU A 40 4.83 13.03 -5.88
C GLU A 40 4.09 12.76 -4.56
N THR A 41 2.81 12.44 -4.65
CA THR A 41 2.00 12.06 -3.47
C THR A 41 2.49 10.76 -2.86
N VAL A 42 2.82 9.76 -3.70
CA VAL A 42 3.36 8.48 -3.25
C VAL A 42 4.70 8.66 -2.54
N GLU A 43 5.58 9.50 -3.08
CA GLU A 43 6.87 9.83 -2.45
C GLU A 43 6.68 10.50 -1.07
N LYS A 44 5.69 11.40 -0.93
CA LYS A 44 5.34 12.01 0.36
C LYS A 44 4.78 10.98 1.34
N MET A 45 3.92 10.07 0.87
CA MET A 45 3.40 8.96 1.70
C MET A 45 4.53 8.06 2.20
N GLY A 46 5.53 7.75 1.37
CA GLY A 46 6.71 7.00 1.77
C GLY A 46 7.47 7.68 2.91
N LYS A 47 7.74 8.98 2.79
CA LYS A 47 8.42 9.77 3.83
C LYS A 47 7.66 9.84 5.16
N LEU A 48 6.34 9.73 5.13
CA LEU A 48 5.47 9.70 6.31
C LEU A 48 5.26 8.27 6.86
N GLY A 49 5.92 7.25 6.31
CA GLY A 49 5.78 5.86 6.74
C GLY A 49 4.45 5.21 6.35
N MET A 50 3.67 5.83 5.46
CA MET A 50 2.36 5.32 5.06
C MET A 50 2.45 4.09 4.14
N MET A 51 3.64 3.76 3.64
CA MET A 51 3.86 2.57 2.82
C MET A 51 4.19 1.32 3.66
N GLY A 52 4.41 1.50 4.97
CA GLY A 52 4.76 0.40 5.88
C GLY A 52 4.04 0.45 7.24
N ILE A 53 2.80 0.93 7.30
CA ILE A 53 2.10 1.32 8.53
C ILE A 53 2.13 0.25 9.62
N TYR A 54 1.70 -0.98 9.34
CA TYR A 54 1.57 -2.03 10.36
C TYR A 54 2.73 -3.01 10.40
N PHE A 55 3.72 -2.86 9.52
CA PHE A 55 4.91 -3.69 9.60
C PHE A 55 5.82 -3.25 10.75
N PRO A 56 6.48 -4.20 11.43
CA PRO A 56 7.38 -3.86 12.52
C PRO A 56 8.59 -3.06 12.04
N THR A 57 9.14 -2.28 12.96
CA THR A 57 10.34 -1.44 12.68
C THR A 57 11.57 -2.27 12.31
N SER A 58 11.63 -3.53 12.74
CA SER A 58 12.71 -4.47 12.39
C SER A 58 12.81 -4.78 10.90
N VAL A 59 11.74 -4.56 10.14
CA VAL A 59 11.73 -4.70 8.68
C VAL A 59 11.55 -3.36 7.95
N GLY A 60 11.74 -2.25 8.66
CA GLY A 60 11.62 -0.90 8.11
C GLY A 60 10.20 -0.32 8.14
N GLY A 61 9.24 -0.99 8.77
CA GLY A 61 7.87 -0.49 8.92
C GLY A 61 7.72 0.58 9.99
N ALA A 62 6.54 1.17 10.06
CA ALA A 62 6.21 2.22 11.03
C ALA A 62 5.81 1.68 12.42
N GLY A 63 5.60 0.37 12.58
CA GLY A 63 5.25 -0.26 13.84
C GLY A 63 3.83 0.05 14.33
N GLY A 64 2.95 0.48 13.45
CA GLY A 64 1.53 0.70 13.75
C GLY A 64 0.74 -0.62 13.80
N ASP A 65 -0.57 -0.48 13.83
CA ASP A 65 -1.51 -1.61 13.82
C ASP A 65 -2.33 -1.66 12.51
N VAL A 66 -3.04 -2.77 12.32
CA VAL A 66 -3.91 -2.97 11.14
C VAL A 66 -5.04 -1.94 11.10
N LEU A 67 -5.55 -1.51 12.26
CA LEU A 67 -6.59 -0.49 12.31
C LEU A 67 -6.07 0.87 11.80
N SER A 68 -4.85 1.24 12.15
CA SER A 68 -4.19 2.43 11.62
C SER A 68 -4.03 2.37 10.10
N TYR A 69 -3.70 1.20 9.56
CA TYR A 69 -3.66 0.99 8.10
C TYR A 69 -5.03 1.15 7.45
N VAL A 70 -6.08 0.54 8.02
CA VAL A 70 -7.45 0.67 7.50
C VAL A 70 -7.91 2.13 7.53
N MET A 71 -7.61 2.86 8.60
CA MET A 71 -7.93 4.30 8.69
C MET A 71 -7.19 5.12 7.64
N ALA A 72 -5.93 4.79 7.32
CA ALA A 72 -5.20 5.47 6.25
C ALA A 72 -5.87 5.25 4.89
N VAL A 73 -6.21 4.00 4.55
CA VAL A 73 -6.90 3.66 3.30
C VAL A 73 -8.26 4.36 3.25
N GLU A 74 -9.01 4.39 4.34
CA GLU A 74 -10.31 5.06 4.43
C GLU A 74 -10.19 6.57 4.16
N GLU A 75 -9.31 7.27 4.88
CA GLU A 75 -9.18 8.73 4.75
C GLU A 75 -8.65 9.14 3.36
N LEU A 76 -7.73 8.37 2.78
CA LEU A 76 -7.25 8.59 1.40
C LEU A 76 -8.37 8.35 0.38
N SER A 77 -9.12 7.25 0.53
CA SER A 77 -10.17 6.85 -0.42
C SER A 77 -11.37 7.79 -0.41
N LYS A 78 -11.68 8.44 0.72
CA LYS A 78 -12.71 9.50 0.81
C LYS A 78 -12.44 10.66 -0.15
N VAL A 79 -11.17 10.90 -0.46
CA VAL A 79 -10.72 12.02 -1.27
C VAL A 79 -10.36 11.57 -2.69
N CYS A 80 -9.64 10.46 -2.81
CA CYS A 80 -9.19 9.91 -4.09
C CYS A 80 -9.07 8.38 -4.00
N GLY A 81 -9.97 7.66 -4.64
CA GLY A 81 -9.98 6.19 -4.66
C GLY A 81 -8.67 5.60 -5.17
N THR A 82 -8.09 6.19 -6.22
CA THR A 82 -6.80 5.77 -6.78
C THR A 82 -5.69 5.79 -5.73
N THR A 83 -5.59 6.88 -4.94
CA THR A 83 -4.55 6.99 -3.91
C THR A 83 -4.76 5.97 -2.79
N GLY A 84 -6.01 5.73 -2.37
CA GLY A 84 -6.33 4.69 -1.40
C GLY A 84 -5.96 3.29 -1.91
N VAL A 85 -6.26 2.99 -3.17
CA VAL A 85 -5.90 1.70 -3.81
C VAL A 85 -4.39 1.52 -3.92
N ILE A 86 -3.62 2.57 -4.20
CA ILE A 86 -2.15 2.49 -4.24
C ILE A 86 -1.60 1.98 -2.91
N VAL A 87 -2.01 2.57 -1.78
CA VAL A 87 -1.58 2.12 -0.45
C VAL A 87 -2.08 0.72 -0.14
N SER A 88 -3.33 0.43 -0.49
CA SER A 88 -3.93 -0.88 -0.26
C SER A 88 -3.21 -1.98 -1.03
N ALA A 89 -3.02 -1.82 -2.33
CA ALA A 89 -2.37 -2.82 -3.18
C ALA A 89 -0.89 -3.02 -2.79
N HIS A 90 -0.17 -1.92 -2.60
CA HIS A 90 1.22 -1.97 -2.15
C HIS A 90 1.37 -2.76 -0.84
N THR A 91 0.53 -2.46 0.14
CA THR A 91 0.65 -3.03 1.49
C THR A 91 0.11 -4.46 1.56
N SER A 92 -1.15 -4.68 1.17
CA SER A 92 -1.84 -5.96 1.37
C SER A 92 -1.56 -6.99 0.29
N LEU A 93 -1.32 -6.57 -0.96
CA LEU A 93 -1.13 -7.49 -2.08
C LEU A 93 0.35 -7.74 -2.42
N CYS A 94 1.26 -6.85 -2.02
CA CYS A 94 2.68 -7.01 -2.28
C CYS A 94 3.50 -7.22 -1.00
N ALA A 95 3.52 -6.24 -0.11
CA ALA A 95 4.39 -6.29 1.07
C ALA A 95 3.96 -7.35 2.10
N ALA A 96 2.67 -7.49 2.35
CA ALA A 96 2.15 -8.47 3.32
C ALA A 96 2.46 -9.93 2.94
N PRO A 97 2.23 -10.42 1.72
CA PRO A 97 2.63 -11.77 1.34
C PRO A 97 4.13 -12.05 1.51
N ILE A 98 4.98 -11.06 1.23
CA ILE A 98 6.43 -11.18 1.45
C ILE A 98 6.73 -11.25 2.95
N TYR A 99 6.07 -10.42 3.75
CA TYR A 99 6.25 -10.40 5.20
C TYR A 99 5.79 -11.71 5.86
N GLU A 100 4.66 -12.24 5.44
CA GLU A 100 4.07 -13.44 6.04
C GLU A 100 4.79 -14.71 5.57
N ASN A 101 5.06 -14.84 4.28
CA ASN A 101 5.47 -16.10 3.65
C ASN A 101 6.91 -16.10 3.11
N GLY A 102 7.57 -14.94 3.04
CA GLY A 102 8.94 -14.84 2.52
C GLY A 102 9.98 -15.48 3.44
N THR A 103 11.10 -15.93 2.85
CA THR A 103 12.27 -16.35 3.63
C THR A 103 12.91 -15.16 4.36
N PRO A 104 13.74 -15.37 5.39
CA PRO A 104 14.46 -14.27 6.05
C PRO A 104 15.24 -13.38 5.07
N GLU A 105 15.88 -13.98 4.07
CA GLU A 105 16.65 -13.28 3.03
C GLU A 105 15.73 -12.42 2.14
N GLN A 106 14.57 -12.96 1.74
CA GLN A 106 13.58 -12.23 0.97
C GLN A 106 13.02 -11.05 1.77
N LYS A 107 12.66 -11.26 3.04
CA LYS A 107 12.18 -10.19 3.94
C LYS A 107 13.23 -9.09 4.08
N ALA A 108 14.47 -9.44 4.35
CA ALA A 108 15.56 -8.49 4.50
C ALA A 108 15.86 -7.71 3.21
N LYS A 109 15.70 -8.34 2.04
CA LYS A 109 15.95 -7.72 0.74
C LYS A 109 14.85 -6.76 0.31
N TYR A 110 13.59 -7.13 0.49
CA TYR A 110 12.46 -6.42 -0.13
C TYR A 110 11.73 -5.48 0.84
N LEU A 111 11.48 -5.90 2.08
CA LEU A 111 10.60 -5.14 2.97
C LEU A 111 11.12 -3.75 3.34
N PRO A 112 12.43 -3.53 3.63
CA PRO A 112 12.89 -2.19 3.97
C PRO A 112 12.63 -1.17 2.85
N LYS A 113 12.79 -1.57 1.60
CA LYS A 113 12.58 -0.71 0.43
C LYS A 113 11.11 -0.49 0.12
N LEU A 114 10.28 -1.50 0.34
CA LEU A 114 8.82 -1.37 0.23
C LEU A 114 8.27 -0.48 1.34
N CYS A 115 8.62 -0.74 2.60
CA CYS A 115 8.13 0.04 3.74
C CYS A 115 8.56 1.50 3.71
N SER A 116 9.75 1.81 3.19
CA SER A 116 10.22 3.19 3.01
C SER A 116 9.56 3.91 1.82
N GLY A 117 8.91 3.18 0.91
CA GLY A 117 8.39 3.72 -0.33
C GLY A 117 9.47 3.96 -1.42
N GLU A 118 10.71 3.51 -1.22
CA GLU A 118 11.75 3.52 -2.27
C GLU A 118 11.29 2.66 -3.46
N TRP A 119 10.66 1.54 -3.16
CA TRP A 119 10.02 0.67 -4.14
C TRP A 119 8.51 0.67 -3.94
N LEU A 120 7.79 0.79 -5.06
CA LEU A 120 6.35 0.64 -5.07
C LEU A 120 5.99 -0.79 -5.44
N GLY A 121 5.28 -1.48 -4.53
CA GLY A 121 4.77 -2.82 -4.77
C GLY A 121 3.48 -2.80 -5.58
N ALA A 122 3.33 -3.79 -6.44
CA ALA A 122 2.12 -4.03 -7.22
C ALA A 122 1.81 -5.52 -7.27
N PHE A 123 0.61 -5.85 -7.72
CA PHE A 123 0.14 -7.22 -7.86
C PHE A 123 -0.44 -7.41 -9.26
N GLY A 124 0.19 -8.27 -10.04
CA GLY A 124 -0.29 -8.65 -11.37
C GLY A 124 -1.09 -9.96 -11.28
N LEU A 125 -2.39 -9.88 -11.42
CA LEU A 125 -3.26 -11.05 -11.34
C LEU A 125 -4.05 -11.29 -12.62
N THR A 126 -4.81 -10.31 -13.06
CA THR A 126 -5.78 -10.47 -14.14
C THR A 126 -5.41 -9.62 -15.35
N GLU A 127 -5.17 -10.29 -16.45
CA GLU A 127 -4.95 -9.70 -17.77
C GLU A 127 -5.71 -10.50 -18.79
N PRO A 128 -6.00 -9.98 -19.98
CA PRO A 128 -6.52 -10.79 -21.08
C PRO A 128 -5.60 -11.99 -21.33
N LEU A 129 -6.11 -13.20 -21.20
CA LEU A 129 -5.37 -14.47 -21.33
C LEU A 129 -4.28 -14.72 -20.26
N SER A 130 -4.26 -13.94 -19.17
CA SER A 130 -3.17 -14.02 -18.18
C SER A 130 -3.02 -15.40 -17.55
N LEU A 131 -4.12 -16.08 -17.22
CA LEU A 131 -4.08 -17.39 -16.58
C LEU A 131 -3.46 -18.49 -17.45
N ILE A 132 -3.50 -18.35 -18.76
CA ILE A 132 -2.98 -19.36 -19.70
C ILE A 132 -1.71 -18.92 -20.43
N HIS A 133 -1.41 -17.62 -20.46
CA HIS A 133 -0.27 -17.10 -21.23
C HIS A 133 0.72 -16.29 -20.40
N ILE A 134 0.29 -15.65 -19.30
CA ILE A 134 1.09 -14.71 -18.53
C ILE A 134 1.25 -15.16 -17.08
N SER A 135 0.13 -15.41 -16.38
CA SER A 135 0.16 -15.76 -14.95
C SER A 135 0.57 -17.18 -14.64
N GLU A 136 0.57 -18.06 -15.66
CA GLU A 136 0.98 -19.44 -15.51
C GLU A 136 2.11 -19.79 -16.50
N PRO A 137 3.28 -19.22 -16.33
CA PRO A 137 4.41 -19.47 -17.23
C PRO A 137 4.89 -20.93 -17.19
N THR A 138 4.57 -21.65 -16.14
CA THR A 138 4.93 -23.06 -15.97
C THR A 138 3.91 -24.02 -16.60
N ARG A 139 2.76 -23.56 -17.00
CA ARG A 139 1.73 -24.41 -17.61
C ARG A 139 2.22 -25.17 -18.83
N PRO A 140 2.95 -24.57 -19.78
CA PRO A 140 3.53 -25.32 -20.91
C PRO A 140 4.45 -26.46 -20.49
N ILE A 141 5.12 -26.27 -19.36
CA ILE A 141 6.03 -27.28 -18.79
C ILE A 141 5.24 -28.40 -18.13
N SER A 142 4.12 -28.09 -17.51
CA SER A 142 3.28 -29.07 -16.82
C SER A 142 2.44 -29.92 -17.78
N ILE A 143 2.25 -29.45 -19.00
CA ILE A 143 1.48 -30.16 -20.04
C ILE A 143 2.38 -31.02 -20.93
N SER A 144 3.66 -30.73 -20.98
CA SER A 144 4.66 -31.48 -21.69
C SER A 144 5.24 -32.59 -20.83
#